data_c6a3b5d484465e7b42a981ed31a5332d
#
_entry.id   c6a3b5d484465e7b42a981ed31a5332d
#
_cell.length_a   1.000
_cell.length_b   1.000
_cell.length_c   1.000
_cell.angle_alpha   90.00
_cell.angle_beta   90.00
_cell.angle_gamma   90.00
#
_symmetry.space_group_name_H-M   'P 1'
#
loop_
_entity.id
_entity.type
_entity.pdbx_description
1 polymer ?
#
loop_
_entity_poly.entity_id
_entity_poly.type
_entity_poly.pdbx_seq_one_letter_code
_entity_poly.pdbx_strand_id
1 'polypeptide(L)'
;MKKIFISVVVFLFISTNLNSHMLHYKNLKKIEMEIFRNNELIGYNYYFFQTKNDEVQVTNQIKITVKLLGSTIFDIEGHGEEKYINNKLISFNSKTKQNKKEKFVNLKLN
;
A
#
# COMPACT_ATOMS: atom_id res chain seq x y z
N MET A 1 23.36 -16.06 6.21
CA MET A 1 22.24 -16.99 6.10
C MET A 1 21.27 -16.93 7.27
N LYS A 2 21.78 -16.81 8.51
CA LYS A 2 20.90 -16.66 9.66
C LYS A 2 20.00 -15.44 9.60
N LYS A 3 20.47 -14.33 9.04
CA LYS A 3 19.69 -13.11 8.90
C LYS A 3 18.51 -13.27 7.93
N ILE A 4 18.72 -14.02 6.84
CA ILE A 4 17.68 -14.28 5.87
C ILE A 4 16.59 -15.16 6.48
N PHE A 5 17.00 -16.18 7.24
CA PHE A 5 16.07 -17.10 7.89
C PHE A 5 15.17 -16.35 8.90
N ILE A 6 15.77 -15.49 9.73
CA ILE A 6 15.02 -14.71 10.71
C ILE A 6 14.03 -13.78 10.00
N SER A 7 14.45 -13.17 8.89
CA SER A 7 13.59 -12.29 8.11
C SER A 7 12.37 -13.03 7.57
N VAL A 8 12.54 -14.25 7.08
CA VAL A 8 11.43 -15.07 6.58
C VAL A 8 10.46 -15.43 7.71
N VAL A 9 10.98 -15.79 8.87
CA VAL A 9 10.14 -16.11 10.04
C VAL A 9 9.32 -14.90 10.48
N VAL A 10 9.93 -13.72 10.52
CA VAL A 10 9.22 -12.50 10.89
C VAL A 10 8.14 -12.18 9.87
N PHE A 11 8.41 -12.37 8.60
CA PHE A 11 7.43 -12.15 7.53
C PHE A 11 6.23 -13.10 7.67
N LEU A 12 6.48 -14.38 7.96
CA LEU A 12 5.41 -15.33 8.20
C LEU A 12 4.56 -14.96 9.40
N PHE A 13 5.19 -14.48 10.45
CA PHE A 13 4.49 -14.02 11.65
C PHE A 13 3.54 -12.87 11.33
N ILE A 14 4.00 -11.90 10.54
CA ILE A 14 3.18 -10.76 10.14
C ILE A 14 1.99 -11.24 9.31
N SER A 15 2.18 -12.19 8.40
CA SER A 15 1.10 -12.66 7.53
C SER A 15 0.02 -13.43 8.29
N THR A 16 0.36 -14.11 9.39
CA THR A 16 -0.65 -14.82 10.19
C THR A 16 -1.57 -13.89 10.95
N ASN A 17 -1.16 -12.65 11.18
CA ASN A 17 -1.93 -11.68 11.96
C ASN A 17 -2.68 -10.67 11.09
N LEU A 18 -2.77 -10.88 9.79
CA LEU A 18 -3.39 -9.94 8.87
C LEU A 18 -4.84 -9.62 9.21
N ASN A 19 -5.62 -10.62 9.60
CA ASN A 19 -7.04 -10.43 9.91
C ASN A 19 -7.26 -9.57 11.15
N SER A 20 -6.42 -9.69 12.17
CA SER A 20 -6.53 -8.87 13.35
C SER A 20 -5.99 -7.46 13.14
N HIS A 21 -5.15 -7.24 12.13
CA HIS A 21 -4.62 -5.93 11.82
C HIS A 21 -5.69 -4.95 11.34
N MET A 22 -6.71 -5.42 10.61
CA MET A 22 -7.76 -4.52 10.15
C MET A 22 -8.51 -3.88 11.31
N LEU A 23 -8.79 -4.62 12.37
CA LEU A 23 -9.42 -4.06 13.56
C LEU A 23 -8.50 -3.07 14.27
N HIS A 24 -7.23 -3.38 14.31
CA HIS A 24 -6.24 -2.52 14.95
C HIS A 24 -6.12 -1.18 14.24
N TYR A 25 -6.18 -1.19 12.90
CA TYR A 25 -6.05 0.01 12.09
C TYR A 25 -7.23 0.96 12.16
N LYS A 26 -8.33 0.57 12.76
CA LYS A 26 -9.47 1.49 12.94
C LYS A 26 -9.09 2.76 13.70
N ASN A 27 -8.10 2.67 14.58
CA ASN A 27 -7.65 3.79 15.37
C ASN A 27 -6.51 4.57 14.72
N LEU A 28 -5.97 4.07 13.61
CA LEU A 28 -4.92 4.74 12.87
C LEU A 28 -5.56 5.59 11.78
N LYS A 29 -5.07 6.80 11.62
CA LYS A 29 -5.55 7.71 10.57
C LYS A 29 -4.63 7.72 9.37
N LYS A 30 -3.35 7.42 9.57
CA LYS A 30 -2.36 7.56 8.51
C LYS A 30 -1.16 6.66 8.77
N ILE A 31 -0.66 6.04 7.72
CA ILE A 31 0.63 5.34 7.72
C ILE A 31 1.45 5.93 6.59
N GLU A 32 2.66 6.37 6.90
CA GLU A 32 3.60 6.90 5.93
C GLU A 32 4.82 5.98 5.86
N MET A 33 5.20 5.59 4.66
CA MET A 33 6.39 4.78 4.44
C MET A 33 7.25 5.43 3.37
N GLU A 34 8.55 5.48 3.63
CA GLU A 34 9.52 5.91 2.65
C GLU A 34 10.14 4.67 2.00
N ILE A 35 10.42 4.75 0.71
CA ILE A 35 10.97 3.64 -0.05
C ILE A 35 12.40 4.00 -0.45
N PHE A 36 13.33 3.13 -0.07
CA PHE A 36 14.76 3.31 -0.35
C PHE A 36 15.28 2.20 -1.25
N ARG A 37 16.18 2.57 -2.10
CA ARG A 37 16.96 1.65 -2.93
C ARG A 37 18.42 2.03 -2.80
N ASN A 38 19.26 1.10 -2.32
CA ASN A 38 20.69 1.35 -2.12
C ASN A 38 20.94 2.63 -1.31
N ASN A 39 20.20 2.79 -0.20
CA ASN A 39 20.29 3.95 0.69
C ASN A 39 19.84 5.28 0.07
N GLU A 40 19.21 5.24 -1.10
CA GLU A 40 18.68 6.42 -1.73
C GLU A 40 17.15 6.40 -1.64
N LEU A 41 16.56 7.51 -1.22
CA LEU A 41 15.12 7.65 -1.18
C LEU A 41 14.58 7.73 -2.60
N ILE A 42 13.77 6.77 -3.00
CA ILE A 42 13.20 6.72 -4.35
C ILE A 42 11.70 6.95 -4.37
N GLY A 43 11.04 6.98 -3.22
CA GLY A 43 9.62 7.22 -3.22
C GLY A 43 9.00 7.06 -1.85
N TYR A 44 7.69 7.02 -1.87
CA TYR A 44 6.91 6.89 -0.65
C TYR A 44 5.61 6.13 -0.92
N ASN A 45 5.04 5.63 0.15
CA ASN A 45 3.75 4.94 0.12
C ASN A 45 2.97 5.40 1.34
N TYR A 46 1.79 5.97 1.11
CA TYR A 46 0.94 6.49 2.17
C TYR A 46 -0.37 5.74 2.19
N TYR A 47 -0.86 5.48 3.40
CA TYR A 47 -2.19 4.96 3.63
C TYR A 47 -2.95 5.91 4.55
N PHE A 48 -4.17 6.21 4.18
CA PHE A 48 -5.08 7.03 4.97
C PHE A 48 -6.30 6.21 5.32
N PHE A 49 -6.68 6.23 6.58
CA PHE A 49 -7.80 5.45 7.08
C PHE A 49 -8.88 6.40 7.58
N GLN A 50 -10.10 6.17 7.13
CA GLN A 50 -11.27 6.89 7.61
C GLN A 50 -12.29 5.86 8.07
N THR A 51 -12.76 6.02 9.29
CA THR A 51 -13.78 5.13 9.85
C THR A 51 -15.03 5.93 10.11
N LYS A 52 -16.16 5.46 9.57
CA LYS A 52 -17.46 6.06 9.79
C LYS A 52 -18.48 4.95 10.01
N ASN A 53 -19.00 4.84 11.24
CA ASN A 53 -19.89 3.75 11.63
C ASN A 53 -19.21 2.39 11.38
N ASP A 54 -19.81 1.53 10.57
CA ASP A 54 -19.27 0.21 10.24
C ASP A 54 -18.38 0.22 9.02
N GLU A 55 -18.15 1.38 8.42
CA GLU A 55 -17.41 1.50 7.19
C GLU A 55 -15.99 1.99 7.45
N VAL A 56 -15.03 1.33 6.82
CA VAL A 56 -13.64 1.76 6.81
C VAL A 56 -13.23 2.03 5.37
N GLN A 57 -12.76 3.22 5.11
CA GLN A 57 -12.22 3.59 3.81
C GLN A 57 -10.72 3.72 3.92
N VAL A 58 -10.01 3.02 3.04
CA VAL A 58 -8.56 3.06 2.98
C VAL A 58 -8.16 3.71 1.65
N THR A 59 -7.40 4.78 1.73
CA THR A 59 -6.85 5.45 0.56
C THR A 59 -5.34 5.21 0.53
N ASN A 60 -4.83 4.79 -0.61
CA ASN A 60 -3.41 4.54 -0.79
C ASN A 60 -2.86 5.46 -1.87
N GLN A 61 -1.71 6.02 -1.62
CA GLN A 61 -0.95 6.82 -2.58
C GLN A 61 0.48 6.32 -2.59
N ILE A 62 0.96 5.94 -3.75
CA ILE A 62 2.34 5.49 -3.93
C ILE A 62 3.00 6.27 -5.05
N LYS A 63 4.25 6.64 -4.84
CA LYS A 63 5.07 7.27 -5.86
C LYS A 63 6.48 6.73 -5.75
N ILE A 64 7.01 6.22 -6.86
CA ILE A 64 8.38 5.71 -6.95
C ILE A 64 9.00 6.27 -8.22
N THR A 65 10.20 6.82 -8.09
CA THR A 65 10.98 7.31 -9.22
C THR A 65 12.40 6.78 -9.09
N VAL A 66 12.87 6.06 -10.10
CA VAL A 66 14.24 5.57 -10.16
C VAL A 66 14.96 6.28 -11.29
N LYS A 67 16.07 6.91 -10.96
CA LYS A 67 16.92 7.62 -11.92
C LYS A 67 18.25 6.90 -12.09
N LEU A 68 18.78 6.92 -13.29
CA LEU A 68 20.09 6.42 -13.59
C LEU A 68 20.79 7.46 -14.46
N LEU A 69 21.97 7.93 -14.00
CA LEU A 69 22.76 8.96 -14.70
C LEU A 69 21.94 10.21 -15.04
N GLY A 70 21.07 10.62 -14.10
CA GLY A 70 20.24 11.81 -14.28
C GLY A 70 18.96 11.60 -15.09
N SER A 71 18.78 10.43 -15.66
CA SER A 71 17.56 10.11 -16.43
C SER A 71 16.63 9.22 -15.65
N THR A 72 15.34 9.50 -15.74
CA THR A 72 14.31 8.65 -15.11
C THR A 72 14.14 7.39 -15.95
N ILE A 73 14.46 6.24 -15.35
CA ILE A 73 14.32 4.94 -16.01
C ILE A 73 13.04 4.22 -15.58
N PHE A 74 12.47 4.60 -14.44
CA PHE A 74 11.25 3.99 -13.93
C PHE A 74 10.50 5.02 -13.11
N ASP A 75 9.19 5.12 -13.34
CA ASP A 75 8.32 6.04 -12.64
C ASP A 75 6.97 5.39 -12.45
N ILE A 76 6.48 5.39 -11.21
CA ILE A 76 5.16 4.87 -10.89
C ILE A 76 4.45 5.82 -9.94
N GLU A 77 3.20 6.13 -10.26
CA GLU A 77 2.28 6.83 -9.38
C GLU A 77 1.01 6.02 -9.29
N GLY A 78 0.58 5.74 -8.07
CA GLY A 78 -0.61 4.98 -7.83
C GLY A 78 -1.53 5.65 -6.84
N HIS A 79 -2.83 5.50 -7.06
CA HIS A 79 -3.86 5.95 -6.14
C HIS A 79 -4.91 4.85 -6.06
N GLY A 80 -5.18 4.37 -4.86
CA GLY A 80 -6.14 3.32 -4.64
C GLY A 80 -7.11 3.67 -3.53
N GLU A 81 -8.32 3.18 -3.65
CA GLU A 81 -9.34 3.33 -2.63
C GLU A 81 -9.98 1.98 -2.37
N GLU A 82 -10.02 1.60 -1.10
CA GLU A 82 -10.69 0.38 -0.66
C GLU A 82 -11.78 0.76 0.33
N LYS A 83 -12.91 0.10 0.22
CA LYS A 83 -14.01 0.30 1.16
C LYS A 83 -14.37 -1.03 1.78
N TYR A 84 -14.41 -1.05 3.11
CA TYR A 84 -14.76 -2.22 3.90
C TYR A 84 -16.00 -1.93 4.73
N ILE A 85 -16.90 -2.89 4.80
CA ILE A 85 -18.03 -2.85 5.71
C ILE A 85 -18.01 -4.16 6.51
N ASN A 86 -18.05 -4.06 7.84
CA ASN A 86 -17.96 -5.22 8.73
C ASN A 86 -16.77 -6.11 8.39
N ASN A 87 -15.61 -5.49 8.13
CA ASN A 87 -14.34 -6.15 7.81
C ASN A 87 -14.35 -6.91 6.48
N LYS A 88 -15.34 -6.66 5.62
CA LYS A 88 -15.38 -7.24 4.28
C LYS A 88 -15.12 -6.17 3.24
N LEU A 89 -14.24 -6.47 2.31
CA LEU A 89 -13.98 -5.58 1.18
C LEU A 89 -15.22 -5.53 0.29
N ILE A 90 -15.76 -4.34 0.07
CA ILE A 90 -16.94 -4.15 -0.78
C ILE A 90 -16.61 -3.43 -2.08
N SER A 91 -15.57 -2.63 -2.11
CA SER A 91 -15.15 -1.98 -3.35
C SER A 91 -13.65 -1.72 -3.33
N PHE A 92 -13.07 -1.77 -4.50
CA PHE A 92 -11.67 -1.46 -4.72
C PHE A 92 -11.55 -0.71 -6.04
N ASN A 93 -10.95 0.47 -5.99
CA ASN A 93 -10.67 1.27 -7.17
C ASN A 93 -9.21 1.68 -7.14
N SER A 94 -8.52 1.48 -8.23
CA SER A 94 -7.14 1.95 -8.34
C SER A 94 -6.86 2.53 -9.70
N LYS A 95 -5.99 3.52 -9.70
CA LYS A 95 -5.43 4.14 -10.89
C LYS A 95 -3.93 4.14 -10.73
N THR A 96 -3.23 3.52 -11.66
CA THR A 96 -1.77 3.45 -11.63
C THR A 96 -1.24 4.00 -12.95
N LYS A 97 -0.25 4.89 -12.85
CA LYS A 97 0.48 5.40 -13.99
C LYS A 97 1.91 4.92 -13.87
N GLN A 98 2.31 4.05 -14.79
CA GLN A 98 3.66 3.48 -14.84
C GLN A 98 4.31 3.87 -16.14
N ASN A 99 5.41 4.64 -16.06
CA ASN A 99 6.14 5.11 -17.26
C ASN A 99 5.20 5.73 -18.27
N LYS A 100 4.30 6.61 -17.80
CA LYS A 100 3.30 7.33 -18.60
C LYS A 100 2.13 6.48 -19.11
N LYS A 101 2.07 5.20 -18.76
CA LYS A 101 0.93 4.35 -19.11
C LYS A 101 -0.02 4.26 -17.92
N GLU A 102 -1.29 4.48 -18.16
CA GLU A 102 -2.31 4.42 -17.12
C GLU A 102 -3.02 3.08 -17.12
N LYS A 103 -3.27 2.57 -15.92
CA LYS A 103 -4.05 1.36 -15.70
C LYS A 103 -5.09 1.62 -14.63
N PHE A 104 -6.27 1.07 -14.82
CA PHE A 104 -7.38 1.21 -13.89
C PHE A 104 -7.87 -0.16 -13.47
N VAL A 105 -8.20 -0.27 -12.19
CA VAL A 105 -8.89 -1.45 -11.68
C VAL A 105 -10.09 -0.96 -10.89
N ASN A 106 -11.27 -1.45 -11.24
CA ASN A 106 -12.49 -1.16 -10.51
C ASN A 106 -13.16 -2.47 -10.17
N LEU A 107 -13.36 -2.68 -8.88
CA LEU A 107 -13.99 -3.89 -8.37
C LEU A 107 -15.08 -3.48 -7.40
N LYS A 108 -16.25 -4.06 -7.57
CA LYS A 108 -17.37 -3.85 -6.65
C LYS A 108 -17.94 -5.21 -6.30
N LEU A 109 -17.99 -5.51 -5.02
CA LEU A 109 -18.50 -6.79 -4.51
C LEU A 109 -19.85 -6.59 -3.87
N ASN A 110 -20.75 -7.49 -4.17
CA ASN A 110 -22.12 -7.47 -3.62
C ASN A 110 -22.21 -8.36 -2.39
#